data_87d98cd47650d9e9cceca7624538fdfe
#
_entry.id   87d98cd47650d9e9cceca7624538fdfe
#
_cell.length_a   1.000
_cell.length_b   1.000
_cell.length_c   1.000
_cell.angle_alpha   90.00
_cell.angle_beta   90.00
_cell.angle_gamma   90.00
#
_symmetry.space_group_name_H-M   'P 1'
#
loop_
_entity.id
_entity.type
_entity.pdbx_description
1 polymer ?
#
loop_
_entity_poly.entity_id
_entity_poly.type
_entity_poly.pdbx_seq_one_letter_code
_entity_poly.pdbx_strand_id
1 'polypeptide(L)'
;MRLTSPLRSLARRLWPHHRVLLAGLWVLVQLLFWRKFGGPHFVNDSARYLEYARGIAERGYFEPGHNLRYVLYPLFQSLWLRLGLGWPGIVAGQMVVSALATRAIYRGTRRLARGGRGAAALATLAFIAWPDIQQFNVFLLTESLFISLVALSFGAFTNVRHGQLRDWALLLLILPLAALARPNGFVAGLAAALAGLDALRRRSDRRPWRAARLALVLLAPLLWAALNHQLATFYLMDTYQRGELIFRYQLWAVHQAAPLNMPPPDIGPAARVLYFAAHNPVYLGRLMLGKLFVFVSYLKPHYSLAHRVLGVLVLWPAYWLAALGARRRGIWRPARVFLAGVFLLQTAIIMLTVDDWDVRFLAPVLPMIFILATLELTNRVPGQDQLLPAGGNRHPADG
;
A
#
# COMPACT_ATOMS: atom_id res chain seq x y z
N MET A 1 -30.90 -3.50 7.06
CA MET A 1 -31.30 -2.67 8.22
C MET A 1 -31.79 -1.32 7.68
N ARG A 2 -33.09 -1.01 7.81
CA ARG A 2 -33.64 0.28 7.37
C ARG A 2 -33.40 1.30 8.48
N LEU A 3 -32.61 2.35 8.20
CA LEU A 3 -32.41 3.44 9.14
C LEU A 3 -33.77 4.04 9.57
N THR A 4 -33.90 4.40 10.83
CA THR A 4 -35.06 5.11 11.35
C THR A 4 -35.20 6.48 10.69
N SER A 5 -36.41 7.03 10.64
CA SER A 5 -36.69 8.30 9.96
C SER A 5 -35.77 9.47 10.37
N PRO A 6 -35.46 9.69 11.66
CA PRO A 6 -34.57 10.78 12.09
C PRO A 6 -33.14 10.60 11.59
N LEU A 7 -32.59 9.37 11.60
CA LEU A 7 -31.25 9.10 11.09
C LEU A 7 -31.15 9.34 9.57
N ARG A 8 -32.21 9.05 8.82
CA ARG A 8 -32.26 9.36 7.38
C ARG A 8 -32.27 10.86 7.11
N SER A 9 -33.00 11.63 7.90
CA SER A 9 -33.06 13.08 7.75
C SER A 9 -31.70 13.73 8.07
N LEU A 10 -31.04 13.29 9.14
CA LEU A 10 -29.72 13.75 9.50
C LEU A 10 -28.67 13.39 8.42
N ALA A 11 -28.69 12.15 7.96
CA ALA A 11 -27.79 11.72 6.87
C ALA A 11 -27.97 12.57 5.61
N ARG A 12 -29.23 12.90 5.22
CA ARG A 12 -29.49 13.78 4.07
C ARG A 12 -28.95 15.20 4.28
N ARG A 13 -29.05 15.75 5.49
CA ARG A 13 -28.51 17.09 5.82
C ARG A 13 -27.00 17.13 5.82
N LEU A 14 -26.31 16.09 6.35
CA LEU A 14 -24.88 16.04 6.45
C LEU A 14 -24.19 15.65 5.13
N TRP A 15 -24.90 14.95 4.24
CA TRP A 15 -24.30 14.43 3.00
C TRP A 15 -23.69 15.50 2.07
N PRO A 16 -24.27 16.68 1.87
CA PRO A 16 -23.62 17.75 1.10
C PRO A 16 -22.25 18.14 1.63
N HIS A 17 -22.08 18.09 2.95
CA HIS A 17 -20.86 18.49 3.67
C HIS A 17 -19.88 17.32 3.94
N HIS A 18 -20.15 16.10 3.43
CA HIS A 18 -19.33 14.90 3.75
C HIS A 18 -17.83 15.09 3.55
N ARG A 19 -17.37 15.94 2.61
CA ARG A 19 -15.93 16.21 2.41
C ARG A 19 -15.34 17.02 3.55
N VAL A 20 -16.07 17.99 4.05
CA VAL A 20 -15.66 18.80 5.21
C VAL A 20 -15.64 17.92 6.45
N LEU A 21 -16.64 17.06 6.61
CA LEU A 21 -16.69 16.08 7.71
C LEU A 21 -15.52 15.10 7.66
N LEU A 22 -15.17 14.57 6.48
CA LEU A 22 -14.00 13.71 6.32
C LEU A 22 -12.69 14.46 6.62
N ALA A 23 -12.56 15.70 6.17
CA ALA A 23 -11.39 16.51 6.49
C ALA A 23 -11.30 16.81 7.99
N GLY A 24 -12.41 17.19 8.64
CA GLY A 24 -12.48 17.39 10.09
C GLY A 24 -12.15 16.12 10.88
N LEU A 25 -12.68 14.97 10.44
CA LEU A 25 -12.33 13.67 11.04
C LEU A 25 -10.85 13.35 10.88
N TRP A 26 -10.26 13.60 9.70
CA TRP A 26 -8.84 13.40 9.50
C TRP A 26 -8.02 14.25 10.47
N VAL A 27 -8.33 15.56 10.61
CA VAL A 27 -7.65 16.45 11.56
C VAL A 27 -7.82 15.94 12.98
N LEU A 28 -9.03 15.55 13.38
CA LEU A 28 -9.30 15.00 14.71
C LEU A 28 -8.43 13.76 14.99
N VAL A 29 -8.36 12.84 14.03
CA VAL A 29 -7.55 11.61 14.18
C VAL A 29 -6.06 11.95 14.33
N GLN A 30 -5.52 12.94 13.57
CA GLN A 30 -4.14 13.37 13.72
C GLN A 30 -3.90 13.97 15.12
N LEU A 31 -4.81 14.82 15.61
CA LEU A 31 -4.72 15.40 16.95
C LEU A 31 -4.79 14.34 18.06
N LEU A 32 -5.65 13.33 17.90
CA LEU A 32 -5.75 12.20 18.85
C LEU A 32 -4.44 11.40 18.90
N PHE A 33 -3.83 11.08 17.77
CA PHE A 33 -2.54 10.39 17.75
C PHE A 33 -1.40 11.27 18.26
N TRP A 34 -1.38 12.56 17.88
CA TRP A 34 -0.41 13.51 18.44
C TRP A 34 -0.48 13.55 19.97
N ARG A 35 -1.70 13.65 20.52
CA ARG A 35 -1.90 13.66 21.99
C ARG A 35 -1.53 12.32 22.63
N LYS A 36 -1.94 11.19 22.00
CA LYS A 36 -1.68 9.84 22.51
C LYS A 36 -0.19 9.56 22.66
N PHE A 37 0.62 9.98 21.71
CA PHE A 37 2.06 9.70 21.66
C PHE A 37 2.93 10.86 22.17
N GLY A 38 2.33 11.98 22.57
CA GLY A 38 3.07 13.16 23.07
C GLY A 38 3.84 13.90 21.97
N GLY A 39 3.37 13.88 20.73
CA GLY A 39 4.03 14.50 19.57
C GLY A 39 4.85 13.52 18.74
N PRO A 40 6.03 13.94 18.19
CA PRO A 40 6.91 13.09 17.39
C PRO A 40 7.36 11.86 18.17
N HIS A 41 7.00 10.67 17.68
CA HIS A 41 7.24 9.41 18.38
C HIS A 41 8.43 8.67 17.82
N PHE A 42 9.36 8.31 18.72
CA PHE A 42 10.57 7.57 18.41
C PHE A 42 10.36 6.07 18.64
N VAL A 43 10.84 5.28 17.70
CA VAL A 43 10.94 3.82 17.79
C VAL A 43 12.35 3.39 17.36
N ASN A 44 12.68 2.11 17.51
CA ASN A 44 14.05 1.61 17.31
C ASN A 44 14.75 2.10 16.04
N ASP A 45 14.05 2.12 14.89
CA ASP A 45 14.64 2.55 13.61
C ASP A 45 14.75 4.07 13.46
N SER A 46 14.07 4.86 14.29
CA SER A 46 14.00 6.32 14.16
C SER A 46 15.37 6.98 14.29
N ALA A 47 16.20 6.49 15.22
CA ALA A 47 17.54 7.03 15.44
C ALA A 47 18.42 6.91 14.18
N ARG A 48 18.41 5.74 13.54
CA ARG A 48 19.16 5.47 12.31
C ARG A 48 18.75 6.39 11.16
N TYR A 49 17.43 6.57 10.95
CA TYR A 49 16.95 7.46 9.89
C TYR A 49 17.30 8.93 10.14
N LEU A 50 17.21 9.38 11.40
CA LEU A 50 17.56 10.76 11.77
C LEU A 50 19.06 11.04 11.67
N GLU A 51 19.91 10.09 12.05
CA GLU A 51 21.36 10.20 11.88
C GLU A 51 21.73 10.32 10.40
N TYR A 52 21.15 9.47 9.56
CA TYR A 52 21.31 9.56 8.11
C TYR A 52 20.81 10.90 7.56
N ALA A 53 19.64 11.36 8.01
CA ALA A 53 19.08 12.65 7.61
C ALA A 53 19.97 13.85 8.00
N ARG A 54 20.61 13.82 9.19
CA ARG A 54 21.61 14.81 9.59
C ARG A 54 22.85 14.76 8.69
N GLY A 55 23.34 13.57 8.37
CA GLY A 55 24.46 13.40 7.42
C GLY A 55 24.15 14.05 6.06
N ILE A 56 22.94 13.87 5.54
CA ILE A 56 22.48 14.53 4.31
C ILE A 56 22.35 16.05 4.52
N ALA A 57 21.76 16.49 5.64
CA ALA A 57 21.51 17.91 5.88
C ALA A 57 22.80 18.72 6.04
N GLU A 58 23.78 18.21 6.77
CA GLU A 58 24.97 18.91 7.16
C GLU A 58 26.13 18.75 6.16
N ARG A 59 26.27 17.57 5.58
CA ARG A 59 27.44 17.18 4.77
C ARG A 59 27.10 16.80 3.33
N GLY A 60 25.82 16.68 2.96
CA GLY A 60 25.42 16.14 1.66
C GLY A 60 25.79 14.67 1.47
N TYR A 61 26.05 13.93 2.56
CA TYR A 61 26.54 12.56 2.51
C TYR A 61 25.38 11.56 2.38
N PHE A 62 25.48 10.68 1.39
CA PHE A 62 24.56 9.58 1.15
C PHE A 62 25.21 8.26 1.52
N GLU A 63 24.63 7.56 2.50
CA GLU A 63 25.12 6.28 2.96
C GLU A 63 24.89 5.19 1.91
N PRO A 64 25.94 4.42 1.52
CA PRO A 64 25.79 3.33 0.56
C PRO A 64 25.11 2.10 1.19
N GLY A 65 24.80 1.10 0.35
CA GLY A 65 24.33 -0.20 0.79
C GLY A 65 22.88 -0.21 1.25
N HIS A 66 22.62 -0.79 2.42
CA HIS A 66 21.25 -0.99 2.92
C HIS A 66 20.45 0.32 3.08
N ASN A 67 21.09 1.36 3.61
CA ASN A 67 20.43 2.63 3.91
C ASN A 67 20.03 3.41 2.64
N LEU A 68 20.73 3.23 1.52
CA LEU A 68 20.36 3.84 0.25
C LEU A 68 18.96 3.44 -0.24
N ARG A 69 18.45 2.28 0.16
CA ARG A 69 17.12 1.78 -0.20
C ARG A 69 15.97 2.54 0.47
N TYR A 70 16.27 3.29 1.51
CA TYR A 70 15.34 4.13 2.26
C TYR A 70 15.60 5.61 2.02
N VAL A 71 16.47 5.96 1.07
CA VAL A 71 17.06 7.30 0.90
C VAL A 71 16.02 8.41 0.85
N LEU A 72 14.84 8.15 0.30
CA LEU A 72 13.80 9.18 0.22
C LEU A 72 13.35 9.66 1.59
N TYR A 73 13.28 8.76 2.58
CA TYR A 73 12.81 9.17 3.90
C TYR A 73 13.83 10.04 4.67
N PRO A 74 15.12 9.68 4.79
CA PRO A 74 16.14 10.59 5.31
C PRO A 74 16.27 11.90 4.51
N LEU A 75 16.13 11.86 3.19
CA LEU A 75 16.10 13.07 2.37
C LEU A 75 14.90 13.96 2.71
N PHE A 76 13.72 13.38 2.90
CA PHE A 76 12.53 14.11 3.36
C PHE A 76 12.75 14.70 4.76
N GLN A 77 13.34 13.95 5.70
CA GLN A 77 13.66 14.45 7.04
C GLN A 77 14.70 15.58 6.99
N SER A 78 15.75 15.44 6.15
CA SER A 78 16.82 16.43 6.01
C SER A 78 16.31 17.80 5.57
N LEU A 79 15.26 17.86 4.76
CA LEU A 79 14.60 19.10 4.37
C LEU A 79 14.09 19.88 5.60
N TRP A 80 13.38 19.20 6.51
CA TRP A 80 12.83 19.84 7.71
C TRP A 80 13.90 20.21 8.73
N LEU A 81 14.98 19.42 8.80
CA LEU A 81 16.14 19.75 9.64
C LEU A 81 16.85 21.02 9.13
N ARG A 82 17.07 21.13 7.80
CA ARG A 82 17.66 22.33 7.18
C ARG A 82 16.81 23.58 7.35
N LEU A 83 15.47 23.44 7.38
CA LEU A 83 14.54 24.54 7.64
C LEU A 83 14.48 24.95 9.12
N GLY A 84 15.21 24.28 10.02
CA GLY A 84 15.20 24.55 11.45
C GLY A 84 13.91 24.12 12.18
N LEU A 85 13.02 23.38 11.51
CA LEU A 85 11.73 22.96 12.05
C LEU A 85 11.79 21.65 12.85
N GLY A 86 12.92 20.97 12.84
CA GLY A 86 13.19 19.78 13.64
C GLY A 86 12.18 18.65 13.47
N TRP A 87 11.97 17.87 14.52
CA TRP A 87 11.07 16.71 14.51
C TRP A 87 9.58 17.06 14.33
N PRO A 88 9.07 18.15 14.95
CA PRO A 88 7.70 18.60 14.68
C PRO A 88 7.45 18.93 13.22
N GLY A 89 8.44 19.56 12.54
CA GLY A 89 8.39 19.81 11.10
C GLY A 89 8.29 18.53 10.28
N ILE A 90 9.09 17.50 10.61
CA ILE A 90 9.04 16.20 9.93
C ILE A 90 7.63 15.60 10.04
N VAL A 91 7.06 15.57 11.25
CA VAL A 91 5.71 15.04 11.49
C VAL A 91 4.64 15.86 10.77
N ALA A 92 4.73 17.19 10.81
CA ALA A 92 3.83 18.06 10.05
C ALA A 92 3.88 17.76 8.54
N GLY A 93 5.08 17.60 7.99
CA GLY A 93 5.27 17.17 6.61
C GLY A 93 4.66 15.82 6.29
N GLN A 94 4.82 14.81 7.16
CA GLN A 94 4.17 13.51 7.04
C GLN A 94 2.64 13.65 7.01
N MET A 95 2.08 14.45 7.90
CA MET A 95 0.64 14.74 7.93
C MET A 95 0.17 15.42 6.64
N VAL A 96 0.91 16.39 6.08
CA VAL A 96 0.58 17.03 4.80
C VAL A 96 0.52 16.00 3.68
N VAL A 97 1.52 15.13 3.56
CA VAL A 97 1.54 14.08 2.52
C VAL A 97 0.40 13.09 2.73
N SER A 98 0.07 12.73 3.98
CA SER A 98 -1.09 11.88 4.33
C SER A 98 -2.43 12.54 3.97
N ALA A 99 -2.58 13.85 4.14
CA ALA A 99 -3.77 14.58 3.71
C ALA A 99 -3.92 14.55 2.17
N LEU A 100 -2.82 14.72 1.43
CA LEU A 100 -2.81 14.59 -0.03
C LEU A 100 -3.18 13.16 -0.47
N ALA A 101 -2.68 12.14 0.22
CA ALA A 101 -3.02 10.74 0.00
C ALA A 101 -4.51 10.48 0.27
N THR A 102 -5.05 11.01 1.35
CA THR A 102 -6.49 10.94 1.68
C THR A 102 -7.35 11.53 0.55
N ARG A 103 -6.96 12.69 0.03
CA ARG A 103 -7.62 13.33 -1.12
C ARG A 103 -7.48 12.49 -2.40
N ALA A 104 -6.33 11.85 -2.61
CA ALA A 104 -6.08 10.97 -3.77
C ALA A 104 -6.98 9.73 -3.72
N ILE A 105 -7.14 9.09 -2.56
CA ILE A 105 -8.07 7.98 -2.35
C ILE A 105 -9.51 8.41 -2.69
N TYR A 106 -9.98 9.53 -2.13
CA TYR A 106 -11.31 10.03 -2.41
C TYR A 106 -11.54 10.26 -3.91
N ARG A 107 -10.64 11.01 -4.56
CA ARG A 107 -10.78 11.37 -5.98
C ARG A 107 -10.66 10.16 -6.90
N GLY A 108 -9.67 9.30 -6.66
CA GLY A 108 -9.46 8.08 -7.44
C GLY A 108 -10.64 7.13 -7.35
N THR A 109 -11.13 6.86 -6.13
CA THR A 109 -12.30 6.00 -5.91
C THR A 109 -13.56 6.58 -6.55
N ARG A 110 -13.79 7.89 -6.46
CA ARG A 110 -14.92 8.57 -7.11
C ARG A 110 -14.90 8.40 -8.64
N ARG A 111 -13.70 8.47 -9.27
CA ARG A 111 -13.57 8.23 -10.72
C ARG A 111 -13.92 6.79 -11.08
N LEU A 112 -13.47 5.82 -10.29
CA LEU A 112 -13.79 4.40 -10.51
C LEU A 112 -15.28 4.09 -10.29
N ALA A 113 -15.90 4.77 -9.35
CA ALA A 113 -17.35 4.70 -9.07
C ALA A 113 -18.22 5.53 -10.04
N ARG A 114 -17.66 5.95 -11.19
CA ARG A 114 -18.38 6.78 -12.20
C ARG A 114 -19.04 8.04 -11.61
N GLY A 115 -18.34 8.66 -10.65
CA GLY A 115 -18.82 9.87 -9.96
C GLY A 115 -19.57 9.59 -8.64
N GLY A 116 -19.85 8.33 -8.32
CA GLY A 116 -20.51 7.93 -7.06
C GLY A 116 -19.72 8.40 -5.83
N ARG A 117 -20.38 9.16 -4.96
CA ARG A 117 -19.76 9.76 -3.76
C ARG A 117 -19.71 8.77 -2.60
N GLY A 118 -20.60 7.80 -2.54
CA GLY A 118 -20.71 6.82 -1.44
C GLY A 118 -19.47 5.94 -1.31
N ALA A 119 -19.04 5.28 -2.40
CA ALA A 119 -17.81 4.48 -2.40
C ALA A 119 -16.58 5.30 -2.03
N ALA A 120 -16.46 6.53 -2.58
CA ALA A 120 -15.36 7.41 -2.29
C ALA A 120 -15.32 7.85 -0.81
N ALA A 121 -16.46 8.19 -0.25
CA ALA A 121 -16.56 8.57 1.15
C ALA A 121 -16.22 7.39 2.08
N LEU A 122 -16.76 6.20 1.81
CA LEU A 122 -16.49 5.00 2.62
C LEU A 122 -15.02 4.55 2.53
N ALA A 123 -14.41 4.54 1.34
CA ALA A 123 -13.00 4.20 1.20
C ALA A 123 -12.09 5.19 1.95
N THR A 124 -12.42 6.48 1.86
CA THR A 124 -11.69 7.53 2.57
C THR A 124 -11.89 7.43 4.07
N LEU A 125 -13.13 7.18 4.53
CA LEU A 125 -13.44 6.94 5.94
C LEU A 125 -12.65 5.75 6.49
N ALA A 126 -12.63 4.62 5.78
CA ALA A 126 -11.87 3.44 6.19
C ALA A 126 -10.37 3.74 6.30
N PHE A 127 -9.81 4.51 5.36
CA PHE A 127 -8.42 4.95 5.42
C PHE A 127 -8.13 5.85 6.63
N ILE A 128 -9.00 6.83 6.91
CA ILE A 128 -8.84 7.77 8.03
C ILE A 128 -9.04 7.07 9.37
N ALA A 129 -10.03 6.17 9.46
CA ALA A 129 -10.40 5.51 10.72
C ALA A 129 -9.51 4.32 11.06
N TRP A 130 -8.64 3.85 10.14
CA TRP A 130 -7.79 2.69 10.42
C TRP A 130 -6.58 3.08 11.28
N PRO A 131 -6.50 2.64 12.55
CA PRO A 131 -5.50 3.13 13.50
C PRO A 131 -4.06 2.90 13.03
N ASP A 132 -3.77 1.69 12.51
CA ASP A 132 -2.42 1.29 12.09
C ASP A 132 -1.92 2.00 10.82
N ILE A 133 -2.80 2.67 10.10
CA ILE A 133 -2.39 3.58 9.02
C ILE A 133 -2.04 4.94 9.60
N GLN A 134 -2.91 5.49 10.47
CA GLN A 134 -2.81 6.88 10.89
C GLN A 134 -1.78 7.12 11.99
N GLN A 135 -1.52 6.12 12.84
CA GLN A 135 -0.50 6.25 13.90
C GLN A 135 0.90 6.51 13.33
N PHE A 136 1.22 5.98 12.15
CA PHE A 136 2.51 6.21 11.52
C PHE A 136 2.76 7.68 11.16
N ASN A 137 1.72 8.51 11.10
CA ASN A 137 1.89 9.93 10.80
C ASN A 137 2.63 10.71 11.91
N VAL A 138 2.62 10.20 13.14
CA VAL A 138 3.38 10.79 14.26
C VAL A 138 4.68 10.05 14.55
N PHE A 139 4.90 8.88 13.95
CA PHE A 139 6.13 8.12 14.11
C PHE A 139 7.22 8.62 13.16
N LEU A 140 8.44 8.73 13.65
CA LEU A 140 9.60 9.09 12.83
C LEU A 140 10.11 7.86 12.06
N LEU A 141 9.25 7.32 11.19
CA LEU A 141 9.45 6.12 10.41
C LEU A 141 9.06 6.31 8.94
N THR A 142 9.59 5.45 8.09
CA THR A 142 9.33 5.46 6.63
C THR A 142 7.88 5.22 6.26
N GLU A 143 7.10 4.59 7.14
CA GLU A 143 5.76 4.06 6.88
C GLU A 143 4.75 5.13 6.47
N SER A 144 4.71 6.27 7.17
CA SER A 144 3.78 7.35 6.85
C SER A 144 3.96 7.84 5.43
N LEU A 145 5.21 8.14 5.05
CA LEU A 145 5.55 8.60 3.71
C LEU A 145 5.25 7.52 2.67
N PHE A 146 5.61 6.26 2.95
CA PHE A 146 5.41 5.14 2.04
C PHE A 146 3.92 4.83 1.81
N ILE A 147 3.11 4.72 2.87
CA ILE A 147 1.65 4.52 2.77
C ILE A 147 1.03 5.62 1.91
N SER A 148 1.45 6.87 2.16
CA SER A 148 0.96 8.02 1.43
C SER A 148 1.34 7.98 -0.05
N LEU A 149 2.59 7.60 -0.38
CA LEU A 149 3.05 7.47 -1.77
C LEU A 149 2.35 6.34 -2.53
N VAL A 150 2.07 5.20 -1.89
CA VAL A 150 1.27 4.12 -2.49
C VAL A 150 -0.17 4.60 -2.78
N ALA A 151 -0.79 5.34 -1.87
CA ALA A 151 -2.11 5.92 -2.09
C ALA A 151 -2.11 7.01 -3.17
N LEU A 152 -1.08 7.85 -3.23
CA LEU A 152 -0.87 8.85 -4.28
C LEU A 152 -0.63 8.19 -5.65
N SER A 153 0.10 7.07 -5.69
CA SER A 153 0.29 6.27 -6.91
C SER A 153 -1.05 5.78 -7.47
N PHE A 154 -1.97 5.32 -6.62
CA PHE A 154 -3.32 4.99 -7.04
C PHE A 154 -4.06 6.20 -7.62
N GLY A 155 -4.01 7.34 -6.94
CA GLY A 155 -4.63 8.59 -7.42
C GLY A 155 -4.10 9.01 -8.79
N ALA A 156 -2.76 9.00 -8.97
CA ALA A 156 -2.09 9.31 -10.23
C ALA A 156 -2.43 8.27 -11.31
N PHE A 157 -2.43 6.97 -10.98
CA PHE A 157 -2.79 5.91 -11.92
C PHE A 157 -4.22 6.08 -12.46
N THR A 158 -5.18 6.46 -11.60
CA THR A 158 -6.56 6.71 -12.07
C THR A 158 -6.68 7.94 -12.97
N ASN A 159 -5.76 8.91 -12.87
CA ASN A 159 -5.73 10.09 -13.75
C ASN A 159 -5.30 9.73 -15.19
N VAL A 160 -4.34 8.80 -15.33
CA VAL A 160 -3.80 8.39 -16.64
C VAL A 160 -4.89 7.97 -17.64
N ARG A 161 -6.07 7.59 -17.15
CA ARG A 161 -7.23 7.29 -17.99
C ARG A 161 -7.61 8.44 -18.93
N HIS A 162 -7.32 9.69 -18.58
CA HIS A 162 -7.60 10.87 -19.40
C HIS A 162 -6.56 11.09 -20.52
N GLY A 163 -5.46 10.34 -20.50
CA GLY A 163 -4.43 10.37 -21.55
C GLY A 163 -3.56 11.64 -21.59
N GLN A 164 -3.68 12.53 -20.62
CA GLN A 164 -2.92 13.79 -20.60
C GLN A 164 -1.48 13.54 -20.16
N LEU A 165 -0.53 14.22 -20.81
CA LEU A 165 0.91 14.08 -20.52
C LEU A 165 1.23 14.36 -19.03
N ARG A 166 0.60 15.37 -18.43
CA ARG A 166 0.76 15.70 -17.01
C ARG A 166 0.40 14.55 -16.08
N ASP A 167 -0.61 13.75 -16.44
CA ASP A 167 -1.08 12.63 -15.59
C ASP A 167 -0.06 11.48 -15.63
N TRP A 168 0.53 11.24 -16.81
CA TRP A 168 1.66 10.32 -16.96
C TRP A 168 2.91 10.82 -16.22
N ALA A 169 3.26 12.11 -16.36
CA ALA A 169 4.40 12.70 -15.68
C ALA A 169 4.26 12.56 -14.15
N LEU A 170 3.05 12.82 -13.61
CA LEU A 170 2.78 12.66 -12.18
C LEU A 170 2.93 11.20 -11.73
N LEU A 171 2.41 10.23 -12.50
CA LEU A 171 2.58 8.82 -12.18
C LEU A 171 4.05 8.41 -12.22
N LEU A 172 4.77 8.79 -13.27
CA LEU A 172 6.20 8.49 -13.45
C LEU A 172 7.08 9.16 -12.39
N LEU A 173 6.63 10.26 -11.78
CA LEU A 173 7.30 10.88 -10.63
C LEU A 173 7.03 10.11 -9.32
N ILE A 174 5.77 9.76 -9.05
CA ILE A 174 5.40 9.18 -7.76
C ILE A 174 5.90 7.72 -7.61
N LEU A 175 5.90 6.92 -8.68
CA LEU A 175 6.32 5.52 -8.62
C LEU A 175 7.79 5.35 -8.19
N PRO A 176 8.79 6.08 -8.76
CA PRO A 176 10.15 6.05 -8.26
C PRO A 176 10.28 6.55 -6.82
N LEU A 177 9.55 7.60 -6.44
CA LEU A 177 9.55 8.07 -5.05
C LEU A 177 9.07 6.98 -4.09
N ALA A 178 8.01 6.24 -4.43
CA ALA A 178 7.58 5.09 -3.64
C ALA A 178 8.66 3.99 -3.55
N ALA A 179 9.36 3.71 -4.66
CA ALA A 179 10.44 2.73 -4.69
C ALA A 179 11.66 3.12 -3.83
N LEU A 180 11.96 4.43 -3.75
CA LEU A 180 13.06 4.97 -2.94
C LEU A 180 12.68 5.17 -1.46
N ALA A 181 11.39 5.10 -1.13
CA ALA A 181 10.93 5.23 0.26
C ALA A 181 11.15 3.94 1.07
N ARG A 182 11.03 2.76 0.42
CA ARG A 182 11.23 1.45 1.06
C ARG A 182 11.68 0.40 0.04
N PRO A 183 12.39 -0.67 0.49
CA PRO A 183 12.85 -1.75 -0.40
C PRO A 183 11.73 -2.45 -1.19
N ASN A 184 10.52 -2.53 -0.62
CA ASN A 184 9.33 -3.09 -1.28
C ASN A 184 8.49 -2.04 -2.04
N GLY A 185 8.95 -0.80 -2.14
CA GLY A 185 8.23 0.31 -2.78
C GLY A 185 8.03 0.16 -4.29
N PHE A 186 8.85 -0.69 -4.94
CA PHE A 186 8.69 -1.03 -6.36
C PHE A 186 7.36 -1.75 -6.68
N VAL A 187 6.65 -2.28 -5.68
CA VAL A 187 5.39 -3.01 -5.85
C VAL A 187 4.33 -2.18 -6.58
N ALA A 188 4.20 -0.88 -6.28
CA ALA A 188 3.26 0.00 -6.97
C ALA A 188 3.63 0.17 -8.46
N GLY A 189 4.91 0.31 -8.76
CA GLY A 189 5.43 0.38 -10.13
C GLY A 189 5.18 -0.91 -10.90
N LEU A 190 5.47 -2.06 -10.30
CA LEU A 190 5.23 -3.36 -10.92
C LEU A 190 3.73 -3.62 -11.15
N ALA A 191 2.87 -3.25 -10.19
CA ALA A 191 1.41 -3.34 -10.36
C ALA A 191 0.91 -2.44 -11.50
N ALA A 192 1.46 -1.22 -11.64
CA ALA A 192 1.15 -0.33 -12.76
C ALA A 192 1.62 -0.90 -14.10
N ALA A 193 2.82 -1.49 -14.14
CA ALA A 193 3.34 -2.17 -15.33
C ALA A 193 2.46 -3.37 -15.73
N LEU A 194 2.07 -4.23 -14.79
CA LEU A 194 1.16 -5.35 -15.03
C LEU A 194 -0.19 -4.88 -15.57
N ALA A 195 -0.75 -3.79 -15.00
CA ALA A 195 -1.99 -3.21 -15.50
C ALA A 195 -1.85 -2.65 -16.92
N GLY A 196 -0.71 -2.03 -17.23
CA GLY A 196 -0.38 -1.57 -18.59
C GLY A 196 -0.22 -2.73 -19.57
N LEU A 197 0.49 -3.79 -19.22
CA LEU A 197 0.67 -4.99 -20.02
C LEU A 197 -0.67 -5.70 -20.29
N ASP A 198 -1.55 -5.84 -19.28
CA ASP A 198 -2.90 -6.39 -19.46
C ASP A 198 -3.73 -5.53 -20.45
N ALA A 199 -3.60 -4.20 -20.34
CA ALA A 199 -4.26 -3.28 -21.27
C ALA A 199 -3.73 -3.40 -22.70
N LEU A 200 -2.40 -3.48 -22.89
CA LEU A 200 -1.78 -3.68 -24.20
C LEU A 200 -2.16 -5.02 -24.83
N ARG A 201 -2.18 -6.08 -24.02
CA ARG A 201 -2.57 -7.42 -24.49
C ARG A 201 -3.98 -7.46 -25.09
N ARG A 202 -4.87 -6.57 -24.63
CA ARG A 202 -6.30 -6.52 -25.03
C ARG A 202 -6.59 -5.56 -26.17
N ARG A 203 -5.61 -4.80 -26.62
CA ARG A 203 -5.78 -3.95 -27.80
C ARG A 203 -5.98 -4.81 -29.05
N SER A 204 -6.80 -4.32 -29.98
CA SER A 204 -6.97 -4.93 -31.30
C SER A 204 -5.66 -4.90 -32.07
N ASP A 205 -4.93 -3.78 -32.07
CA ASP A 205 -3.55 -3.72 -32.58
C ASP A 205 -2.60 -4.47 -31.64
N ARG A 206 -1.96 -5.50 -32.16
CA ARG A 206 -1.01 -6.35 -31.43
C ARG A 206 0.44 -5.86 -31.47
N ARG A 207 0.75 -4.83 -32.25
CA ARG A 207 2.13 -4.30 -32.37
C ARG A 207 2.69 -3.84 -31.03
N PRO A 208 1.98 -3.00 -30.22
CA PRO A 208 2.50 -2.59 -28.91
C PRO A 208 2.70 -3.76 -27.95
N TRP A 209 1.85 -4.78 -28.00
CA TRP A 209 2.00 -5.99 -27.18
C TRP A 209 3.24 -6.80 -27.57
N ARG A 210 3.50 -6.96 -28.90
CA ARG A 210 4.69 -7.66 -29.40
C ARG A 210 5.95 -6.90 -29.00
N ALA A 211 5.97 -5.57 -29.14
CA ALA A 211 7.07 -4.72 -28.72
C ALA A 211 7.33 -4.83 -27.18
N ALA A 212 6.27 -4.80 -26.37
CA ALA A 212 6.39 -4.96 -24.91
C ALA A 212 6.96 -6.34 -24.53
N ARG A 213 6.54 -7.41 -25.20
CA ARG A 213 7.12 -8.76 -24.99
C ARG A 213 8.59 -8.82 -25.37
N LEU A 214 8.97 -8.26 -26.52
CA LEU A 214 10.36 -8.20 -26.93
C LEU A 214 11.20 -7.41 -25.91
N ALA A 215 10.71 -6.25 -25.47
CA ALA A 215 11.36 -5.46 -24.44
C ALA A 215 11.55 -6.25 -23.14
N LEU A 216 10.54 -7.01 -22.69
CA LEU A 216 10.67 -7.86 -21.49
C LEU A 216 11.73 -8.95 -21.67
N VAL A 217 11.82 -9.59 -22.84
CA VAL A 217 12.85 -10.58 -23.14
C VAL A 217 14.24 -9.96 -23.13
N LEU A 218 14.39 -8.80 -23.79
CA LEU A 218 15.68 -8.08 -23.83
C LEU A 218 16.10 -7.56 -22.45
N LEU A 219 15.16 -7.17 -21.61
CA LEU A 219 15.42 -6.71 -20.24
C LEU A 219 15.55 -7.85 -19.22
N ALA A 220 15.27 -9.10 -19.59
CA ALA A 220 15.30 -10.23 -18.65
C ALA A 220 16.63 -10.39 -17.91
N PRO A 221 17.82 -10.24 -18.53
CA PRO A 221 19.08 -10.31 -17.80
C PRO A 221 19.23 -9.18 -16.78
N LEU A 222 18.82 -7.96 -17.11
CA LEU A 222 18.84 -6.81 -16.20
C LEU A 222 17.86 -7.00 -15.04
N LEU A 223 16.66 -7.50 -15.32
CA LEU A 223 15.66 -7.81 -14.29
C LEU A 223 16.16 -8.92 -13.35
N TRP A 224 16.86 -9.92 -13.90
CA TRP A 224 17.48 -10.98 -13.11
C TRP A 224 18.60 -10.43 -12.22
N ALA A 225 19.47 -9.57 -12.75
CA ALA A 225 20.52 -8.92 -11.98
C ALA A 225 19.93 -8.03 -10.86
N ALA A 226 18.88 -7.24 -11.17
CA ALA A 226 18.17 -6.43 -10.19
C ALA A 226 17.52 -7.28 -9.10
N LEU A 227 16.92 -8.43 -9.45
CA LEU A 227 16.35 -9.37 -8.48
C LEU A 227 17.44 -9.93 -7.56
N ASN A 228 18.58 -10.39 -8.12
CA ASN A 228 19.69 -10.86 -7.31
C ASN A 228 20.23 -9.78 -6.37
N HIS A 229 20.41 -8.55 -6.87
CA HIS A 229 20.84 -7.42 -6.04
C HIS A 229 19.83 -7.13 -4.91
N GLN A 230 18.53 -7.19 -5.21
CA GLN A 230 17.49 -6.98 -4.21
C GLN A 230 17.48 -8.10 -3.17
N LEU A 231 17.62 -9.36 -3.57
CA LEU A 231 17.60 -10.52 -2.68
C LEU A 231 18.89 -10.67 -1.86
N ALA A 232 20.03 -10.18 -2.35
CA ALA A 232 21.32 -10.27 -1.65
C ALA A 232 21.33 -9.61 -0.26
N THR A 233 20.42 -8.66 -0.02
CA THR A 233 20.34 -7.93 1.24
C THR A 233 19.39 -8.54 2.26
N PHE A 234 18.65 -9.60 1.86
CA PHE A 234 17.79 -10.34 2.78
C PHE A 234 18.47 -11.64 3.19
N TYR A 235 18.45 -11.93 4.48
CA TYR A 235 18.97 -13.19 5.04
C TYR A 235 17.94 -14.33 4.85
N LEU A 236 17.49 -14.56 3.59
CA LEU A 236 16.38 -15.47 3.29
C LEU A 236 16.66 -16.89 3.74
N MET A 237 17.88 -17.41 3.46
CA MET A 237 18.21 -18.78 3.82
C MET A 237 18.21 -19.00 5.33
N ASP A 238 18.68 -18.02 6.10
CA ASP A 238 18.63 -18.06 7.56
C ASP A 238 17.19 -18.05 8.08
N THR A 239 16.32 -17.21 7.51
CA THR A 239 14.89 -17.18 7.90
C THR A 239 14.17 -18.47 7.52
N TYR A 240 14.53 -19.09 6.38
CA TYR A 240 13.98 -20.38 5.96
C TYR A 240 14.45 -21.50 6.89
N GLN A 241 15.74 -21.53 7.22
CA GLN A 241 16.30 -22.53 8.13
C GLN A 241 15.68 -22.45 9.54
N ARG A 242 15.43 -21.22 10.03
CA ARG A 242 14.76 -21.01 11.33
C ARG A 242 13.24 -21.17 11.26
N GLY A 243 12.65 -21.30 10.09
CA GLY A 243 11.18 -21.44 9.91
C GLY A 243 10.40 -20.21 10.32
N GLU A 244 11.00 -19.02 10.30
CA GLU A 244 10.40 -17.79 10.82
C GLU A 244 9.17 -17.35 10.04
N LEU A 245 8.05 -17.19 10.73
CA LEU A 245 6.82 -16.56 10.20
C LEU A 245 6.81 -15.06 10.47
N ILE A 246 7.32 -14.63 11.61
CA ILE A 246 7.51 -13.24 12.03
C ILE A 246 9.00 -13.06 12.35
N PHE A 247 9.59 -11.97 11.88
CA PHE A 247 11.00 -11.69 12.04
C PHE A 247 11.45 -11.77 13.51
N ARG A 248 12.43 -12.62 13.78
CA ARG A 248 13.02 -12.89 15.12
C ARG A 248 12.01 -13.35 16.18
N TYR A 249 10.86 -13.91 15.77
CA TYR A 249 9.86 -14.46 16.69
C TYR A 249 9.74 -15.98 16.54
N GLN A 250 10.48 -16.70 17.35
CA GLN A 250 10.63 -18.16 17.22
C GLN A 250 9.42 -18.96 17.76
N LEU A 251 8.58 -18.38 18.63
CA LEU A 251 7.40 -19.07 19.16
C LEU A 251 6.38 -19.44 18.06
N TRP A 252 6.40 -18.72 16.94
CA TRP A 252 5.61 -19.00 15.76
C TRP A 252 6.54 -19.32 14.59
N ALA A 253 7.17 -20.50 14.64
CA ALA A 253 8.02 -20.98 13.58
C ALA A 253 7.47 -22.31 13.02
N VAL A 254 7.72 -22.57 11.75
CA VAL A 254 7.48 -23.86 11.12
C VAL A 254 8.64 -24.77 11.44
N HIS A 255 8.41 -25.76 12.31
CA HIS A 255 9.44 -26.73 12.64
C HIS A 255 9.69 -27.69 11.48
N GLN A 256 10.96 -27.99 11.24
CA GLN A 256 11.40 -28.98 10.26
C GLN A 256 11.32 -30.38 10.87
N ALA A 257 10.77 -31.31 10.11
CA ALA A 257 10.72 -32.73 10.51
C ALA A 257 11.97 -33.51 10.10
N ALA A 258 12.78 -32.97 9.17
CA ALA A 258 14.00 -33.57 8.65
C ALA A 258 15.02 -32.47 8.30
N PRO A 259 16.32 -32.79 8.20
CA PRO A 259 17.33 -31.82 7.75
C PRO A 259 16.97 -31.22 6.39
N LEU A 260 17.13 -29.90 6.26
CA LEU A 260 16.85 -29.17 5.02
C LEU A 260 18.02 -29.26 4.06
N ASN A 261 17.72 -29.46 2.77
CA ASN A 261 18.70 -29.36 1.70
C ASN A 261 19.03 -27.90 1.41
N MET A 262 20.10 -27.41 1.99
CA MET A 262 20.51 -26.02 1.83
C MET A 262 21.25 -25.79 0.51
N PRO A 263 21.05 -24.64 -0.17
CA PRO A 263 21.74 -24.32 -1.41
C PRO A 263 23.22 -24.05 -1.17
N PRO A 264 24.08 -24.34 -2.16
CA PRO A 264 25.49 -23.94 -2.13
C PRO A 264 25.63 -22.41 -1.94
N PRO A 265 26.65 -21.95 -1.20
CA PRO A 265 26.86 -20.53 -0.94
C PRO A 265 27.34 -19.72 -2.15
N ASP A 266 27.94 -20.37 -3.14
CA ASP A 266 28.57 -19.81 -4.34
C ASP A 266 27.58 -19.42 -5.44
N ILE A 267 26.31 -19.88 -5.37
CA ILE A 267 25.30 -19.51 -6.34
C ILE A 267 24.56 -18.22 -5.94
N GLY A 268 24.08 -17.47 -6.95
CA GLY A 268 23.40 -16.18 -6.74
C GLY A 268 22.13 -16.28 -5.89
N PRO A 269 21.73 -15.21 -5.20
CA PRO A 269 20.60 -15.21 -4.26
C PRO A 269 19.29 -15.73 -4.83
N ALA A 270 18.93 -15.36 -6.07
CA ALA A 270 17.72 -15.87 -6.73
C ALA A 270 17.82 -17.38 -7.02
N ALA A 271 18.99 -17.85 -7.46
CA ALA A 271 19.23 -19.27 -7.69
C ALA A 271 19.16 -20.07 -6.39
N ARG A 272 19.64 -19.50 -5.25
CA ARG A 272 19.53 -20.14 -3.92
C ARG A 272 18.06 -20.34 -3.52
N VAL A 273 17.18 -19.36 -3.77
CA VAL A 273 15.74 -19.47 -3.50
C VAL A 273 15.11 -20.57 -4.37
N LEU A 274 15.46 -20.63 -5.67
CA LEU A 274 14.98 -21.67 -6.57
C LEU A 274 15.47 -23.06 -6.19
N TYR A 275 16.75 -23.19 -5.84
CA TYR A 275 17.31 -24.44 -5.35
C TYR A 275 16.57 -24.92 -4.10
N PHE A 276 16.40 -24.04 -3.10
CA PHE A 276 15.70 -24.37 -1.87
C PHE A 276 14.27 -24.81 -2.13
N ALA A 277 13.57 -24.12 -3.03
CA ALA A 277 12.19 -24.44 -3.43
C ALA A 277 12.09 -25.84 -4.09
N ALA A 278 13.05 -26.18 -4.94
CA ALA A 278 13.10 -27.48 -5.64
C ALA A 278 13.38 -28.65 -4.70
N HIS A 279 14.25 -28.43 -3.70
CA HIS A 279 14.71 -29.52 -2.81
C HIS A 279 13.91 -29.62 -1.49
N ASN A 280 13.16 -28.57 -1.11
CA ASN A 280 12.33 -28.56 0.11
C ASN A 280 10.89 -28.06 -0.17
N PRO A 281 10.17 -28.58 -1.18
CA PRO A 281 8.92 -27.98 -1.65
C PRO A 281 7.81 -27.99 -0.60
N VAL A 282 7.67 -29.08 0.16
CA VAL A 282 6.62 -29.23 1.18
C VAL A 282 6.89 -28.30 2.35
N TYR A 283 8.13 -28.22 2.80
CA TYR A 283 8.52 -27.34 3.89
C TYR A 283 8.33 -25.86 3.50
N LEU A 284 8.85 -25.46 2.34
CA LEU A 284 8.68 -24.10 1.83
C LEU A 284 7.21 -23.75 1.64
N GLY A 285 6.39 -24.66 1.11
CA GLY A 285 4.94 -24.47 0.97
C GLY A 285 4.26 -24.20 2.32
N ARG A 286 4.56 -24.96 3.36
CA ARG A 286 4.07 -24.75 4.72
C ARG A 286 4.51 -23.40 5.28
N LEU A 287 5.79 -23.05 5.09
CA LEU A 287 6.36 -21.77 5.52
C LEU A 287 5.66 -20.58 4.84
N MET A 288 5.46 -20.65 3.52
CA MET A 288 4.77 -19.62 2.75
C MET A 288 3.31 -19.46 3.16
N LEU A 289 2.58 -20.57 3.39
CA LEU A 289 1.20 -20.52 3.87
C LEU A 289 1.10 -19.97 5.29
N GLY A 290 2.03 -20.32 6.17
CA GLY A 290 2.11 -19.75 7.51
C GLY A 290 2.34 -18.23 7.48
N LYS A 291 3.28 -17.77 6.65
CA LYS A 291 3.56 -16.34 6.45
C LYS A 291 2.36 -15.60 5.84
N LEU A 292 1.68 -16.20 4.84
CA LEU A 292 0.44 -15.68 4.30
C LEU A 292 -0.61 -15.50 5.39
N PHE A 293 -0.84 -16.54 6.20
CA PHE A 293 -1.81 -16.48 7.29
C PHE A 293 -1.48 -15.36 8.26
N VAL A 294 -0.24 -15.28 8.76
CA VAL A 294 0.18 -14.22 9.69
C VAL A 294 -0.02 -12.83 9.10
N PHE A 295 0.34 -12.64 7.84
CA PHE A 295 0.25 -11.35 7.14
C PHE A 295 -1.19 -10.87 6.96
N VAL A 296 -2.10 -11.75 6.49
CA VAL A 296 -3.47 -11.35 6.16
C VAL A 296 -4.44 -11.48 7.32
N SER A 297 -4.17 -12.35 8.29
CA SER A 297 -5.15 -12.64 9.36
C SER A 297 -5.36 -11.50 10.32
N TYR A 298 -4.34 -10.65 10.49
CA TYR A 298 -4.35 -9.60 11.53
C TYR A 298 -4.46 -10.17 12.96
N LEU A 299 -4.00 -11.43 13.16
CA LEU A 299 -4.10 -12.18 14.42
C LEU A 299 -2.72 -12.47 15.02
N LYS A 300 -1.84 -11.44 15.06
CA LYS A 300 -0.51 -11.63 15.66
C LYS A 300 -0.59 -11.87 17.18
N PRO A 301 0.37 -12.62 17.76
CA PRO A 301 0.28 -13.07 19.17
C PRO A 301 0.18 -11.91 20.17
N HIS A 302 0.88 -10.83 19.91
CA HIS A 302 0.95 -9.65 20.77
C HIS A 302 -0.18 -8.64 20.54
N TYR A 303 -1.07 -8.89 19.57
CA TYR A 303 -2.18 -7.97 19.31
C TYR A 303 -3.24 -8.06 20.40
N SER A 304 -3.74 -6.89 20.84
CA SER A 304 -4.85 -6.80 21.79
C SER A 304 -6.12 -7.45 21.23
N LEU A 305 -7.04 -7.82 22.10
CA LEU A 305 -8.35 -8.34 21.69
C LEU A 305 -9.07 -7.37 20.74
N ALA A 306 -8.99 -6.06 20.99
CA ALA A 306 -9.60 -5.04 20.13
C ALA A 306 -9.03 -5.08 18.71
N HIS A 307 -7.70 -5.25 18.53
CA HIS A 307 -7.08 -5.42 17.22
C HIS A 307 -7.59 -6.69 16.51
N ARG A 308 -7.66 -7.82 17.22
CA ARG A 308 -8.12 -9.08 16.65
C ARG A 308 -9.59 -9.00 16.22
N VAL A 309 -10.44 -8.40 17.06
CA VAL A 309 -11.86 -8.15 16.75
C VAL A 309 -12.01 -7.25 15.52
N LEU A 310 -11.23 -6.16 15.44
CA LEU A 310 -11.21 -5.27 14.29
C LEU A 310 -10.80 -6.03 13.00
N GLY A 311 -9.77 -6.88 13.08
CA GLY A 311 -9.35 -7.72 11.97
C GLY A 311 -10.45 -8.65 11.48
N VAL A 312 -11.05 -9.42 12.38
CA VAL A 312 -12.08 -10.40 12.03
C VAL A 312 -13.37 -9.74 11.53
N LEU A 313 -13.86 -8.69 12.22
CA LEU A 313 -15.17 -8.10 11.91
C LEU A 313 -15.14 -7.08 10.78
N VAL A 314 -14.00 -6.46 10.51
CA VAL A 314 -13.91 -5.42 9.47
C VAL A 314 -12.99 -5.82 8.33
N LEU A 315 -11.77 -6.28 8.62
CA LEU A 315 -10.78 -6.53 7.58
C LEU A 315 -11.09 -7.80 6.78
N TRP A 316 -11.55 -8.90 7.42
CA TRP A 316 -11.89 -10.12 6.69
C TRP A 316 -13.08 -9.94 5.74
N PRO A 317 -14.21 -9.32 6.16
CA PRO A 317 -15.27 -8.94 5.22
C PRO A 317 -14.79 -7.99 4.11
N ALA A 318 -13.86 -7.07 4.43
CA ALA A 318 -13.26 -6.18 3.42
C ALA A 318 -12.45 -6.95 2.39
N TYR A 319 -11.67 -7.97 2.77
CA TYR A 319 -10.98 -8.85 1.82
C TYR A 319 -11.95 -9.57 0.89
N TRP A 320 -13.02 -10.13 1.46
CA TRP A 320 -14.06 -10.80 0.67
C TRP A 320 -14.69 -9.84 -0.35
N LEU A 321 -15.15 -8.68 0.09
CA LEU A 321 -15.72 -7.66 -0.78
C LEU A 321 -14.70 -7.17 -1.82
N ALA A 322 -13.42 -7.00 -1.44
CA ALA A 322 -12.36 -6.61 -2.36
C ALA A 322 -12.13 -7.65 -3.45
N ALA A 323 -12.16 -8.94 -3.12
CA ALA A 323 -12.02 -10.03 -4.07
C ALA A 323 -13.19 -10.02 -5.10
N LEU A 324 -14.40 -9.73 -4.65
CA LEU A 324 -15.56 -9.56 -5.53
C LEU A 324 -15.44 -8.29 -6.38
N GLY A 325 -15.02 -7.17 -5.79
CA GLY A 325 -14.77 -5.90 -6.48
C GLY A 325 -13.70 -6.03 -7.57
N ALA A 326 -12.62 -6.79 -7.31
CA ALA A 326 -11.58 -7.08 -8.29
C ALA A 326 -12.10 -7.85 -9.53
N ARG A 327 -13.15 -8.66 -9.38
CA ARG A 327 -13.78 -9.40 -10.47
C ARG A 327 -14.85 -8.61 -11.21
N ARG A 328 -15.31 -7.49 -10.66
CA ARG A 328 -16.45 -6.74 -11.17
C ARG A 328 -16.18 -6.08 -12.53
N ARG A 329 -16.97 -6.41 -13.54
CA ARG A 329 -16.80 -5.88 -14.92
C ARG A 329 -17.08 -4.38 -15.05
N GLY A 330 -17.88 -3.79 -14.15
CA GLY A 330 -18.25 -2.37 -14.17
C GLY A 330 -17.14 -1.40 -13.76
N ILE A 331 -16.09 -1.88 -13.07
CA ILE A 331 -14.93 -1.07 -12.67
C ILE A 331 -13.88 -1.11 -13.78
N TRP A 332 -13.23 0.01 -14.05
CA TRP A 332 -12.15 0.11 -15.04
C TRP A 332 -11.05 -0.93 -14.77
N ARG A 333 -10.88 -1.84 -15.73
CA ARG A 333 -10.07 -3.05 -15.56
C ARG A 333 -8.60 -2.77 -15.17
N PRO A 334 -7.87 -1.83 -15.83
CA PRO A 334 -6.50 -1.55 -15.40
C PRO A 334 -6.39 -1.13 -13.95
N ALA A 335 -7.38 -0.37 -13.42
CA ALA A 335 -7.38 -0.02 -12.00
C ALA A 335 -7.62 -1.23 -11.09
N ARG A 336 -8.47 -2.19 -11.49
CA ARG A 336 -8.64 -3.44 -10.74
C ARG A 336 -7.35 -4.25 -10.70
N VAL A 337 -6.66 -4.36 -11.84
CA VAL A 337 -5.37 -5.05 -11.93
C VAL A 337 -4.32 -4.34 -11.07
N PHE A 338 -4.27 -3.01 -11.10
CA PHE A 338 -3.38 -2.22 -10.26
C PHE A 338 -3.65 -2.46 -8.77
N LEU A 339 -4.90 -2.27 -8.31
CA LEU A 339 -5.28 -2.38 -6.91
C LEU A 339 -5.04 -3.80 -6.36
N ALA A 340 -5.50 -4.83 -7.10
CA ALA A 340 -5.26 -6.21 -6.74
C ALA A 340 -3.77 -6.56 -6.84
N GLY A 341 -3.07 -6.04 -7.86
CA GLY A 341 -1.64 -6.25 -8.06
C GLY A 341 -0.80 -5.73 -6.91
N VAL A 342 -1.06 -4.53 -6.40
CA VAL A 342 -0.34 -3.98 -5.24
C VAL A 342 -0.49 -4.91 -4.03
N PHE A 343 -1.69 -5.38 -3.72
CA PHE A 343 -1.92 -6.29 -2.59
C PHE A 343 -1.27 -7.65 -2.82
N LEU A 344 -1.47 -8.28 -3.98
CA LEU A 344 -0.97 -9.63 -4.26
C LEU A 344 0.56 -9.68 -4.36
N LEU A 345 1.18 -8.66 -4.97
CA LEU A 345 2.65 -8.58 -5.06
C LEU A 345 3.28 -8.39 -3.68
N GLN A 346 2.72 -7.50 -2.85
CA GLN A 346 3.19 -7.33 -1.47
C GLN A 346 3.03 -8.63 -0.67
N THR A 347 1.90 -9.31 -0.81
CA THR A 347 1.65 -10.62 -0.17
C THR A 347 2.69 -11.66 -0.63
N ALA A 348 2.97 -11.72 -1.93
CA ALA A 348 3.99 -12.64 -2.47
C ALA A 348 5.40 -12.33 -1.92
N ILE A 349 5.75 -11.05 -1.77
CA ILE A 349 7.02 -10.66 -1.14
C ILE A 349 7.10 -11.17 0.29
N ILE A 350 6.04 -10.97 1.09
CA ILE A 350 6.04 -11.43 2.49
C ILE A 350 6.08 -12.96 2.59
N MET A 351 5.38 -13.67 1.70
CA MET A 351 5.46 -15.14 1.65
C MET A 351 6.89 -15.61 1.37
N LEU A 352 7.62 -14.91 0.50
CA LEU A 352 9.01 -15.25 0.17
C LEU A 352 10.01 -14.73 1.20
N THR A 353 9.74 -13.61 1.86
CA THR A 353 10.65 -13.02 2.85
C THR A 353 10.23 -13.38 4.28
N VAL A 354 9.78 -12.43 5.05
CA VAL A 354 9.24 -12.61 6.40
C VAL A 354 8.36 -11.40 6.76
N ASP A 355 7.31 -11.61 7.55
CA ASP A 355 6.50 -10.52 8.09
C ASP A 355 7.21 -9.86 9.29
N ASP A 356 6.86 -8.61 9.58
CA ASP A 356 7.38 -7.91 10.74
C ASP A 356 6.48 -8.11 11.97
N TRP A 357 6.99 -7.73 13.13
CA TRP A 357 6.27 -7.74 14.40
C TRP A 357 4.98 -6.92 14.33
N ASP A 358 5.02 -5.73 13.77
CA ASP A 358 3.87 -4.85 13.60
C ASP A 358 3.23 -4.93 12.19
N VAL A 359 2.29 -4.04 11.90
CA VAL A 359 1.54 -4.02 10.62
C VAL A 359 2.22 -3.27 9.49
N ARG A 360 3.50 -2.90 9.64
CA ARG A 360 4.21 -2.01 8.71
C ARG A 360 4.22 -2.47 7.25
N PHE A 361 4.10 -3.77 7.01
CA PHE A 361 4.03 -4.31 5.64
C PHE A 361 2.60 -4.41 5.10
N LEU A 362 1.59 -4.56 5.97
CA LEU A 362 0.19 -4.64 5.57
C LEU A 362 -0.44 -3.25 5.41
N ALA A 363 -0.12 -2.29 6.28
CA ALA A 363 -0.70 -0.96 6.29
C ALA A 363 -0.65 -0.23 4.92
N PRO A 364 0.45 -0.29 4.12
CA PRO A 364 0.53 0.37 2.83
C PRO A 364 -0.44 -0.17 1.77
N VAL A 365 -0.87 -1.42 1.90
CA VAL A 365 -1.74 -2.07 0.89
C VAL A 365 -3.22 -2.11 1.31
N LEU A 366 -3.54 -1.86 2.57
CA LEU A 366 -4.92 -1.79 3.06
C LEU A 366 -5.80 -0.79 2.29
N PRO A 367 -5.33 0.40 1.91
CA PRO A 367 -6.13 1.33 1.12
C PRO A 367 -6.65 0.72 -0.18
N MET A 368 -5.88 -0.17 -0.83
CA MET A 368 -6.28 -0.85 -2.07
C MET A 368 -7.44 -1.82 -1.83
N ILE A 369 -7.41 -2.50 -0.69
CA ILE A 369 -8.50 -3.39 -0.24
C ILE A 369 -9.75 -2.58 0.07
N PHE A 370 -9.63 -1.48 0.83
CA PHE A 370 -10.78 -0.62 1.17
C PHE A 370 -11.44 -0.02 -0.08
N ILE A 371 -10.66 0.38 -1.08
CA ILE A 371 -11.17 0.90 -2.35
C ILE A 371 -11.99 -0.17 -3.07
N LEU A 372 -11.43 -1.37 -3.27
CA LEU A 372 -12.13 -2.45 -3.97
C LEU A 372 -13.39 -2.89 -3.20
N ALA A 373 -13.29 -3.02 -1.88
CA ALA A 373 -14.40 -3.42 -1.02
C ALA A 373 -15.55 -2.43 -1.07
N THR A 374 -15.26 -1.13 -0.99
CA THR A 374 -16.30 -0.09 -0.99
C THR A 374 -16.93 0.11 -2.36
N LEU A 375 -16.17 -0.07 -3.44
CA LEU A 375 -16.71 -0.09 -4.80
C LEU A 375 -17.70 -1.25 -4.99
N GLU A 376 -17.44 -2.41 -4.41
CA GLU A 376 -18.36 -3.55 -4.46
C GLU A 376 -19.58 -3.34 -3.55
N LEU A 377 -19.35 -2.90 -2.31
CA LEU A 377 -20.41 -2.69 -1.32
C LEU A 377 -21.47 -1.71 -1.81
N THR A 378 -21.06 -0.54 -2.32
CA THR A 378 -21.99 0.50 -2.76
C THR A 378 -22.78 0.13 -4.00
N ASN A 379 -22.29 -0.80 -4.78
CA ASN A 379 -23.02 -1.31 -5.95
C ASN A 379 -24.04 -2.40 -5.62
N ARG A 380 -23.96 -3.01 -4.44
CA ARG A 380 -24.93 -4.02 -3.96
C ARG A 380 -26.16 -3.40 -3.29
N VAL A 381 -26.06 -2.13 -2.88
CA VAL A 381 -27.17 -1.40 -2.26
C VAL A 381 -27.91 -0.62 -3.35
N PRO A 382 -29.04 -1.14 -3.90
CA PRO A 382 -29.85 -0.42 -4.87
C PRO A 382 -30.40 0.85 -4.21
N GLY A 383 -30.34 2.00 -4.90
CA GLY A 383 -31.02 3.21 -4.48
C GLY A 383 -30.22 4.23 -3.67
N GLN A 384 -28.93 4.06 -3.45
CA GLN A 384 -28.12 5.14 -2.84
C GLN A 384 -28.07 6.40 -3.72
N ASP A 385 -28.13 6.26 -5.05
CA ASP A 385 -28.23 7.41 -5.95
C ASP A 385 -29.60 8.09 -5.94
N GLN A 386 -30.66 7.37 -5.54
CA GLN A 386 -32.03 7.94 -5.38
C GLN A 386 -32.25 8.67 -4.04
N LEU A 387 -31.36 8.45 -3.05
CA LEU A 387 -31.38 9.18 -1.78
C LEU A 387 -30.67 10.53 -1.85
N LEU A 388 -30.02 10.81 -2.95
CA LEU A 388 -29.28 12.06 -3.19
C LEU A 388 -30.13 12.93 -4.11
N PRO A 389 -30.36 14.22 -3.79
CA PRO A 389 -31.02 15.14 -4.72
C PRO A 389 -30.19 15.14 -6.02
N ALA A 390 -30.85 14.89 -7.14
CA ALA A 390 -30.28 15.10 -8.46
C ALA A 390 -29.82 16.55 -8.49
N GLY A 391 -28.50 16.75 -8.39
CA GLY A 391 -27.88 18.05 -8.56
C GLY A 391 -28.21 18.51 -9.97
N GLY A 392 -29.16 19.44 -10.07
CA GLY A 392 -29.53 20.08 -11.33
C GLY A 392 -28.30 20.70 -11.98
N ASN A 393 -28.06 20.25 -13.18
CA ASN A 393 -27.53 21.00 -14.31
C ASN A 393 -27.56 20.05 -15.52
N ARG A 394 -28.75 19.86 -16.06
CA ARG A 394 -28.88 19.63 -17.48
C ARG A 394 -28.67 21.00 -18.13
N HIS A 395 -27.52 21.24 -18.71
CA HIS A 395 -27.42 22.24 -19.75
C HIS A 395 -28.28 21.76 -20.92
N PRO A 396 -29.19 22.57 -21.42
CA PRO A 396 -29.87 22.27 -22.67
C PRO A 396 -28.80 22.26 -23.79
N ALA A 397 -28.89 21.25 -24.61
CA ALA A 397 -28.24 21.26 -25.91
C ALA A 397 -28.99 22.33 -26.74
N ASP A 398 -28.32 23.39 -27.09
CA ASP A 398 -28.72 24.30 -28.16
C ASP A 398 -27.80 24.10 -29.36
N GLY A 399 -28.50 23.85 -30.50
CA GLY A 399 -28.14 24.24 -31.86
C GLY A 399 -26.91 23.64 -32.54
#